data_2f536c4f97e6058bfff17d04952f8f7b
#
_entry.id   2f536c4f97e6058bfff17d04952f8f7b
#
_cell.length_a   1.000
_cell.length_b   1.000
_cell.length_c   1.000
_cell.angle_alpha   90.00
_cell.angle_beta   90.00
_cell.angle_gamma   90.00
#
_symmetry.space_group_name_H-M   'P 1'
#
loop_
_entity.id
_entity.type
_entity.pdbx_description
1 polymer ?
#
loop_
_entity_poly.entity_id
_entity_poly.type
_entity_poly.pdbx_seq_one_letter_code
_entity_poly.pdbx_strand_id
1 'polypeptide(L)'
;MREEVFVFLGIIVFILILYAVLFMEKSSYMRVPKKIWTYCSSVDKLTKVEKLCIESWKRLQPDYEIVILTPENIHGYVIIPNYIVSHPIFRESSKRFSDLIRLFVLVEHGGIWMDLRCIINQPLEKWLFPKYADYSGFFMQRMTTQKEFPHVVESFMACNKGCEFIKKWRDEFVSILEYPNIAKYIESRIRMNIQLSEHYTDPISNAIQIAAQKVIQVDRYPLDSVLLKAVEDGPMKYLNDAKWNSEKALQTLCSNTKNKYPIFILREEDCNELNKRIDFDLSNEICKWIE
;
A
#
# COMPACT_ATOMS: atom_id res chain seq x y z
N MET A 1 -36.45 -37.96 32.93
CA MET A 1 -36.16 -38.37 31.51
C MET A 1 -36.62 -37.36 30.48
N ARG A 2 -37.89 -36.89 30.43
CA ARG A 2 -38.30 -35.85 29.46
C ARG A 2 -37.66 -34.48 29.72
N GLU A 3 -37.59 -34.00 30.93
CA GLU A 3 -37.00 -32.70 31.29
C GLU A 3 -35.48 -32.66 31.04
N GLU A 4 -34.77 -33.73 31.35
CA GLU A 4 -33.33 -33.83 31.09
C GLU A 4 -33.00 -33.76 29.60
N VAL A 5 -33.84 -34.33 28.73
CA VAL A 5 -33.73 -34.27 27.28
C VAL A 5 -33.92 -32.82 26.76
N PHE A 6 -34.89 -32.07 27.33
CA PHE A 6 -35.08 -30.65 26.95
C PHE A 6 -33.94 -29.75 27.38
N VAL A 7 -33.39 -29.98 28.59
CA VAL A 7 -32.20 -29.24 29.07
C VAL A 7 -30.98 -29.52 28.17
N PHE A 8 -30.76 -30.79 27.80
CA PHE A 8 -29.67 -31.18 26.94
C PHE A 8 -29.80 -30.60 25.53
N LEU A 9 -30.99 -30.60 24.94
CA LEU A 9 -31.27 -29.94 23.65
C LEU A 9 -31.07 -28.42 23.74
N GLY A 10 -31.45 -27.77 24.82
CA GLY A 10 -31.24 -26.34 25.06
C GLY A 10 -29.77 -25.97 25.10
N ILE A 11 -28.94 -26.79 25.75
CA ILE A 11 -27.50 -26.60 25.82
C ILE A 11 -26.86 -26.75 24.42
N ILE A 12 -27.26 -27.76 23.63
CA ILE A 12 -26.76 -27.96 22.28
C ILE A 12 -27.12 -26.78 21.39
N VAL A 13 -28.36 -26.31 21.43
CA VAL A 13 -28.80 -25.15 20.64
C VAL A 13 -28.04 -23.89 21.05
N PHE A 14 -27.81 -23.66 22.34
CA PHE A 14 -27.02 -22.54 22.85
C PHE A 14 -25.57 -22.61 22.36
N ILE A 15 -24.92 -23.78 22.39
CA ILE A 15 -23.57 -24.00 21.89
C ILE A 15 -23.53 -23.76 20.38
N LEU A 16 -24.53 -24.22 19.63
CA LEU A 16 -24.59 -23.97 18.17
C LEU A 16 -24.79 -22.49 17.84
N ILE A 17 -25.63 -21.78 18.60
CA ILE A 17 -25.80 -20.33 18.45
C ILE A 17 -24.50 -19.59 18.79
N LEU A 18 -23.87 -19.96 19.92
CA LEU A 18 -22.58 -19.37 20.33
C LEU A 18 -21.50 -19.63 19.27
N TYR A 19 -21.43 -20.85 18.75
CA TYR A 19 -20.53 -21.21 17.67
C TYR A 19 -20.85 -20.44 16.38
N ALA A 20 -22.12 -20.30 16.00
CA ALA A 20 -22.54 -19.51 14.86
C ALA A 20 -22.21 -18.03 15.04
N VAL A 21 -22.41 -17.42 16.19
CA VAL A 21 -22.07 -16.05 16.52
C VAL A 21 -20.54 -15.85 16.46
N LEU A 22 -19.78 -16.72 17.11
CA LEU A 22 -18.31 -16.68 17.08
C LEU A 22 -17.74 -16.94 15.68
N PHE A 23 -18.43 -17.78 14.90
CA PHE A 23 -18.02 -18.03 13.51
C PHE A 23 -18.43 -16.89 12.58
N MET A 24 -19.56 -16.22 12.84
CA MET A 24 -19.96 -15.01 12.11
C MET A 24 -19.07 -13.82 12.43
N GLU A 25 -18.62 -13.64 13.69
CA GLU A 25 -17.63 -12.63 14.06
C GLU A 25 -16.25 -12.91 13.42
N LYS A 26 -15.84 -14.20 13.34
CA LYS A 26 -14.63 -14.60 12.61
C LYS A 26 -14.76 -14.53 11.08
N SER A 27 -15.97 -14.43 10.56
CA SER A 27 -16.28 -14.32 9.13
C SER A 27 -16.34 -12.89 8.62
N SER A 28 -15.78 -11.93 9.34
CA SER A 28 -15.46 -10.61 8.81
C SER A 28 -14.28 -10.75 7.83
N TYR A 29 -14.57 -11.30 6.66
CA TYR A 29 -13.60 -11.36 5.56
C TYR A 29 -13.19 -9.94 5.18
N MET A 30 -11.90 -9.71 5.03
CA MET A 30 -11.39 -8.52 4.37
C MET A 30 -12.09 -8.43 2.99
N ARG A 31 -13.03 -7.52 2.88
CA ARG A 31 -13.66 -7.17 1.61
C ARG A 31 -13.01 -5.90 1.11
N VAL A 32 -11.80 -6.04 0.58
CA VAL A 32 -11.19 -4.92 -0.13
C VAL A 32 -12.11 -4.55 -1.28
N PRO A 33 -12.63 -3.33 -1.32
CA PRO A 33 -13.43 -2.88 -2.47
C PRO A 33 -12.66 -3.06 -3.77
N LYS A 34 -13.35 -3.51 -4.82
CA LYS A 34 -12.76 -3.69 -6.17
C LYS A 34 -12.49 -2.33 -6.83
N LYS A 35 -11.63 -1.54 -6.21
CA LYS A 35 -11.27 -0.20 -6.66
C LYS A 35 -9.78 0.02 -6.48
N ILE A 36 -9.13 0.43 -7.57
CA ILE A 36 -7.71 0.77 -7.59
C ILE A 36 -7.60 2.29 -7.69
N TRP A 37 -6.89 2.87 -6.74
CA TRP A 37 -6.63 4.30 -6.64
C TRP A 37 -5.19 4.59 -7.02
N THR A 38 -4.98 5.65 -7.75
CA THR A 38 -3.67 6.26 -7.98
C THR A 38 -3.82 7.76 -8.13
N TYR A 39 -2.71 8.50 -8.10
CA TYR A 39 -2.72 9.95 -8.28
C TYR A 39 -1.66 10.39 -9.29
N CYS A 40 -2.01 11.34 -10.14
CA CYS A 40 -1.07 12.09 -10.96
C CYS A 40 -1.47 13.57 -11.03
N SER A 41 -0.51 14.44 -11.28
CA SER A 41 -0.79 15.88 -11.43
C SER A 41 -1.52 16.22 -12.73
N SER A 42 -1.40 15.37 -13.77
CA SER A 42 -2.07 15.51 -15.06
C SER A 42 -2.01 14.20 -15.83
N VAL A 43 -3.15 13.71 -16.30
CA VAL A 43 -3.24 12.47 -17.08
C VAL A 43 -2.52 12.60 -18.43
N ASP A 44 -2.52 13.79 -19.03
CA ASP A 44 -1.87 14.04 -20.32
C ASP A 44 -0.34 13.95 -20.26
N LYS A 45 0.24 14.08 -19.06
CA LYS A 45 1.68 14.04 -18.82
C LYS A 45 2.20 12.67 -18.40
N LEU A 46 1.35 11.66 -18.38
CA LEU A 46 1.77 10.30 -18.03
C LEU A 46 2.87 9.80 -18.96
N THR A 47 3.95 9.30 -18.37
CA THR A 47 5.08 8.69 -19.07
C THR A 47 4.68 7.34 -19.69
N LYS A 48 5.55 6.79 -20.55
CA LYS A 48 5.33 5.45 -21.14
C LYS A 48 5.19 4.36 -20.05
N VAL A 49 6.06 4.39 -19.06
CA VAL A 49 6.04 3.43 -17.96
C VAL A 49 4.77 3.54 -17.12
N GLU A 50 4.31 4.76 -16.81
CA GLU A 50 3.07 4.97 -16.06
C GLU A 50 1.82 4.49 -16.81
N LYS A 51 1.76 4.76 -18.13
CA LYS A 51 0.69 4.23 -19.00
C LYS A 51 0.68 2.71 -18.98
N LEU A 52 1.85 2.09 -19.01
CA LEU A 52 2.02 0.66 -18.94
C LEU A 52 1.53 0.07 -17.63
N CYS A 53 1.87 0.69 -16.50
CA CYS A 53 1.35 0.25 -15.21
C CYS A 53 -0.18 0.20 -15.24
N ILE A 54 -0.83 1.28 -15.72
CA ILE A 54 -2.29 1.36 -15.84
C ILE A 54 -2.84 0.28 -16.78
N GLU A 55 -2.20 0.03 -17.92
CA GLU A 55 -2.62 -1.03 -18.85
C GLU A 55 -2.54 -2.43 -18.22
N SER A 56 -1.48 -2.71 -17.45
CA SER A 56 -1.37 -3.96 -16.71
C SER A 56 -2.52 -4.16 -15.72
N TRP A 57 -2.94 -3.07 -15.05
CA TRP A 57 -4.08 -3.12 -14.12
C TRP A 57 -5.40 -3.37 -14.85
N LYS A 58 -5.68 -2.66 -15.94
CA LYS A 58 -6.89 -2.84 -16.74
C LYS A 58 -7.01 -4.27 -17.28
N ARG A 59 -5.90 -4.81 -17.77
CA ARG A 59 -5.86 -6.15 -18.36
C ARG A 59 -6.08 -7.25 -17.32
N LEU A 60 -5.42 -7.15 -16.16
CA LEU A 60 -5.42 -8.22 -15.16
C LEU A 60 -6.49 -8.06 -14.08
N GLN A 61 -7.11 -6.89 -14.01
CA GLN A 61 -8.20 -6.57 -13.07
C GLN A 61 -9.41 -5.98 -13.80
N PRO A 62 -10.00 -6.70 -14.77
CA PRO A 62 -11.11 -6.16 -15.56
C PRO A 62 -12.36 -5.83 -14.73
N ASP A 63 -12.51 -6.45 -13.56
CA ASP A 63 -13.62 -6.23 -12.62
C ASP A 63 -13.38 -5.07 -11.64
N TYR A 64 -12.19 -4.42 -11.70
CA TYR A 64 -11.86 -3.33 -10.80
C TYR A 64 -12.10 -1.98 -11.46
N GLU A 65 -12.69 -1.07 -10.72
CA GLU A 65 -12.72 0.34 -11.08
C GLU A 65 -11.34 0.95 -10.83
N ILE A 66 -10.70 1.47 -11.88
CA ILE A 66 -9.42 2.16 -11.79
C ILE A 66 -9.69 3.65 -11.78
N VAL A 67 -9.37 4.30 -10.67
CA VAL A 67 -9.58 5.74 -10.47
C VAL A 67 -8.23 6.46 -10.44
N ILE A 68 -7.97 7.27 -11.44
CA ILE A 68 -6.82 8.16 -11.49
C ILE A 68 -7.25 9.50 -10.89
N LEU A 69 -6.78 9.76 -9.68
CA LEU A 69 -7.03 11.02 -8.99
C LEU A 69 -6.12 12.12 -9.56
N THR A 70 -6.69 13.29 -9.72
CA THR A 70 -6.00 14.51 -10.17
C THR A 70 -6.44 15.69 -9.31
N PRO A 71 -5.74 16.84 -9.34
CA PRO A 71 -6.19 18.04 -8.65
C PRO A 71 -7.63 18.44 -8.99
N GLU A 72 -8.08 18.17 -10.22
CA GLU A 72 -9.40 18.57 -10.73
C GLU A 72 -10.52 17.67 -10.21
N ASN A 73 -10.27 16.37 -10.03
CA ASN A 73 -11.32 15.40 -9.71
C ASN A 73 -11.34 14.91 -8.25
N ILE A 74 -10.29 15.14 -7.48
CA ILE A 74 -10.16 14.61 -6.11
C ILE A 74 -11.32 14.97 -5.21
N HIS A 75 -11.89 16.18 -5.36
CA HIS A 75 -13.01 16.66 -4.54
C HIS A 75 -14.30 15.85 -4.73
N GLY A 76 -14.42 15.11 -5.83
CA GLY A 76 -15.52 14.19 -6.09
C GLY A 76 -15.42 12.86 -5.33
N TYR A 77 -14.24 12.56 -4.78
CA TYR A 77 -13.98 11.28 -4.10
C TYR A 77 -13.70 11.42 -2.61
N VAL A 78 -13.01 12.47 -2.19
CA VAL A 78 -12.65 12.66 -0.80
C VAL A 78 -12.70 14.13 -0.38
N ILE A 79 -13.20 14.36 0.83
CA ILE A 79 -13.23 15.71 1.43
C ILE A 79 -12.04 15.81 2.38
N ILE A 80 -11.03 16.57 1.95
CA ILE A 80 -9.90 16.93 2.80
C ILE A 80 -10.11 18.36 3.31
N PRO A 81 -10.05 18.61 4.63
CA PRO A 81 -10.21 19.95 5.17
C PRO A 81 -9.28 20.97 4.49
N ASN A 82 -9.81 22.14 4.15
CA ASN A 82 -9.06 23.13 3.36
C ASN A 82 -7.75 23.57 4.03
N TYR A 83 -7.72 23.67 5.37
CA TYR A 83 -6.49 24.02 6.10
C TYR A 83 -5.37 22.99 5.93
N ILE A 84 -5.69 21.71 5.62
CA ILE A 84 -4.73 20.66 5.34
C ILE A 84 -4.25 20.75 3.88
N VAL A 85 -5.18 20.72 2.93
CA VAL A 85 -4.87 20.65 1.50
C VAL A 85 -4.16 21.89 0.99
N SER A 86 -4.47 23.07 1.56
CA SER A 86 -3.86 24.35 1.18
C SER A 86 -2.52 24.61 1.89
N HIS A 87 -2.17 23.82 2.90
CA HIS A 87 -0.94 24.06 3.66
C HIS A 87 0.31 23.87 2.79
N PRO A 88 1.31 24.77 2.85
CA PRO A 88 2.50 24.71 2.01
C PRO A 88 3.23 23.37 2.04
N ILE A 89 3.28 22.72 3.22
CA ILE A 89 3.92 21.40 3.42
C ILE A 89 3.37 20.36 2.42
N PHE A 90 2.07 20.37 2.15
CA PHE A 90 1.44 19.44 1.19
C PHE A 90 1.34 20.05 -0.20
N ARG A 91 0.89 21.28 -0.33
CA ARG A 91 0.64 21.94 -1.61
C ARG A 91 1.91 22.08 -2.47
N GLU A 92 3.07 22.34 -1.85
CA GLU A 92 4.33 22.60 -2.57
C GLU A 92 5.13 21.32 -2.89
N SER A 93 4.62 20.15 -2.54
CA SER A 93 5.26 18.87 -2.84
C SER A 93 4.26 17.88 -3.39
N SER A 94 4.34 17.60 -4.68
CA SER A 94 3.49 16.60 -5.35
C SER A 94 3.58 15.23 -4.68
N LYS A 95 4.78 14.83 -4.22
CA LYS A 95 4.97 13.57 -3.47
C LYS A 95 4.15 13.57 -2.17
N ARG A 96 4.34 14.58 -1.30
CA ARG A 96 3.60 14.66 -0.03
C ARG A 96 2.11 14.84 -0.22
N PHE A 97 1.70 15.51 -1.28
CA PHE A 97 0.29 15.63 -1.63
C PHE A 97 -0.28 14.27 -2.02
N SER A 98 0.42 13.49 -2.84
CA SER A 98 0.06 12.10 -3.14
C SER A 98 0.00 11.23 -1.87
N ASP A 99 0.98 11.38 -0.96
CA ASP A 99 1.03 10.68 0.32
C ASP A 99 -0.18 11.01 1.21
N LEU A 100 -0.62 12.26 1.21
CA LEU A 100 -1.84 12.70 1.90
C LEU A 100 -3.09 12.06 1.30
N ILE A 101 -3.25 12.17 -0.02
CA ILE A 101 -4.43 11.67 -0.75
C ILE A 101 -4.62 10.17 -0.54
N ARG A 102 -3.54 9.36 -0.65
CA ARG A 102 -3.65 7.90 -0.49
C ARG A 102 -4.23 7.50 0.85
N LEU A 103 -3.82 8.18 1.92
CA LEU A 103 -4.31 7.90 3.26
C LEU A 103 -5.78 8.31 3.42
N PHE A 104 -6.16 9.48 2.92
CA PHE A 104 -7.55 9.93 3.00
C PHE A 104 -8.50 9.05 2.19
N VAL A 105 -8.16 8.74 0.95
CA VAL A 105 -9.02 7.95 0.07
C VAL A 105 -9.17 6.52 0.56
N LEU A 106 -8.12 5.92 1.10
CA LEU A 106 -8.18 4.57 1.66
C LEU A 106 -9.00 4.50 2.95
N VAL A 107 -8.95 5.53 3.81
CA VAL A 107 -9.82 5.59 4.99
C VAL A 107 -11.29 5.69 4.57
N GLU A 108 -11.60 6.58 3.61
CA GLU A 108 -12.97 6.88 3.20
C GLU A 108 -13.61 5.73 2.42
N HIS A 109 -12.86 5.09 1.53
CA HIS A 109 -13.41 4.13 0.57
C HIS A 109 -12.85 2.72 0.73
N GLY A 110 -11.67 2.55 1.33
CA GLY A 110 -10.90 1.31 1.19
C GLY A 110 -10.46 1.10 -0.25
N GLY A 111 -10.17 -0.14 -0.61
CA GLY A 111 -9.68 -0.51 -1.94
C GLY A 111 -8.17 -0.67 -1.95
N ILE A 112 -7.57 -0.48 -3.11
CA ILE A 112 -6.15 -0.67 -3.34
C ILE A 112 -5.54 0.64 -3.83
N TRP A 113 -4.55 1.14 -3.13
CA TRP A 113 -3.66 2.16 -3.66
C TRP A 113 -2.50 1.51 -4.40
N MET A 114 -2.23 1.96 -5.61
CA MET A 114 -1.02 1.61 -6.36
C MET A 114 -0.39 2.87 -6.95
N ASP A 115 0.90 3.05 -6.67
CA ASP A 115 1.67 4.08 -7.37
C ASP A 115 1.79 3.73 -8.86
N LEU A 116 1.92 4.76 -9.70
CA LEU A 116 2.13 4.63 -11.16
C LEU A 116 3.47 3.98 -11.54
N ARG A 117 4.08 3.30 -10.58
CA ARG A 117 5.31 2.50 -10.72
C ARG A 117 5.09 1.02 -10.39
N CYS A 118 3.83 0.63 -10.17
CA CYS A 118 3.45 -0.75 -9.89
C CYS A 118 2.94 -1.43 -11.15
N ILE A 119 3.64 -2.45 -11.62
CA ILE A 119 3.20 -3.31 -12.73
C ILE A 119 2.67 -4.60 -12.14
N ILE A 120 1.44 -4.99 -12.44
CA ILE A 120 0.91 -6.29 -12.04
C ILE A 120 1.07 -7.32 -13.16
N ASN A 121 1.39 -8.54 -12.76
CA ASN A 121 1.68 -9.67 -13.64
C ASN A 121 0.72 -10.86 -13.42
N GLN A 122 -0.09 -10.79 -12.38
CA GLN A 122 -1.13 -11.78 -12.07
C GLN A 122 -2.33 -11.09 -11.42
N PRO A 123 -3.53 -11.68 -11.50
CA PRO A 123 -4.69 -11.18 -10.78
C PRO A 123 -4.43 -11.06 -9.28
N LEU A 124 -4.79 -9.90 -8.70
CA LEU A 124 -4.49 -9.55 -7.31
C LEU A 124 -5.11 -10.53 -6.31
N GLU A 125 -6.31 -11.06 -6.61
CA GLU A 125 -7.03 -11.99 -5.75
C GLU A 125 -6.28 -13.30 -5.51
N LYS A 126 -5.39 -13.68 -6.42
CA LYS A 126 -4.65 -14.94 -6.31
C LYS A 126 -3.58 -14.92 -5.22
N TRP A 127 -3.14 -13.75 -4.78
CA TRP A 127 -1.96 -13.67 -3.93
C TRP A 127 -2.03 -12.67 -2.76
N LEU A 128 -3.00 -11.75 -2.75
CA LEU A 128 -2.96 -10.60 -1.87
C LEU A 128 -3.87 -10.69 -0.65
N PHE A 129 -4.96 -11.43 -0.73
CA PHE A 129 -6.04 -11.33 0.25
C PHE A 129 -6.21 -12.60 1.10
N PRO A 130 -5.45 -12.76 2.19
CA PRO A 130 -5.83 -13.72 3.20
C PRO A 130 -7.07 -13.20 3.95
N LYS A 131 -7.91 -14.13 4.31
CA LYS A 131 -9.26 -13.94 4.84
C LYS A 131 -9.39 -13.15 6.17
N TYR A 132 -8.29 -12.66 6.77
CA TYR A 132 -8.29 -12.17 8.16
C TYR A 132 -7.55 -10.84 8.39
N ALA A 133 -7.09 -10.15 7.35
CA ALA A 133 -6.37 -8.91 7.50
C ALA A 133 -7.22 -7.70 7.13
N ASP A 134 -7.17 -6.62 7.92
CA ASP A 134 -7.79 -5.33 7.59
C ASP A 134 -6.93 -4.50 6.65
N TYR A 135 -5.65 -4.78 6.66
CA TYR A 135 -4.64 -4.17 5.79
C TYR A 135 -3.74 -5.24 5.19
N SER A 136 -3.43 -5.10 3.91
CA SER A 136 -2.44 -5.89 3.20
C SER A 136 -1.50 -5.00 2.38
N GLY A 137 -0.21 -5.25 2.48
CA GLY A 137 0.81 -4.46 1.79
C GLY A 137 2.18 -5.09 1.85
N PHE A 138 3.19 -4.25 1.72
CA PHE A 138 4.57 -4.68 1.72
C PHE A 138 5.38 -3.96 2.80
N PHE A 139 6.48 -4.58 3.21
CA PHE A 139 7.50 -3.95 4.03
C PHE A 139 8.88 -4.18 3.41
N MET A 140 9.82 -3.31 3.71
CA MET A 140 11.19 -3.40 3.23
C MET A 140 12.10 -3.95 4.33
N GLN A 141 12.64 -5.16 4.14
CA GLN A 141 13.49 -5.84 5.13
C GLN A 141 14.73 -5.02 5.47
N ARG A 142 15.43 -4.53 4.44
CA ARG A 142 16.65 -3.72 4.62
C ARG A 142 16.44 -2.42 5.41
N MET A 143 15.20 -1.91 5.44
CA MET A 143 14.82 -0.71 6.20
C MET A 143 14.23 -1.05 7.57
N THR A 144 14.00 -2.31 7.86
CA THR A 144 13.39 -2.81 9.10
C THR A 144 14.47 -3.06 10.14
N THR A 145 14.43 -2.36 11.26
CA THR A 145 15.42 -2.50 12.34
C THR A 145 15.11 -3.68 13.24
N GLN A 146 13.83 -3.94 13.50
CA GLN A 146 13.34 -5.05 14.32
C GLN A 146 12.12 -5.68 13.64
N LYS A 147 11.96 -7.01 13.78
CA LYS A 147 10.85 -7.76 13.19
C LYS A 147 9.48 -7.22 13.57
N GLU A 148 9.37 -6.73 14.81
CA GLU A 148 8.17 -6.17 15.39
C GLU A 148 7.81 -4.78 14.82
N PHE A 149 8.76 -4.16 14.13
CA PHE A 149 8.63 -2.80 13.59
C PHE A 149 8.91 -2.76 12.09
N PRO A 150 8.10 -3.46 11.26
CA PRO A 150 8.33 -3.53 9.84
C PRO A 150 8.24 -2.15 9.18
N HIS A 151 9.19 -1.85 8.31
CA HIS A 151 9.16 -0.62 7.50
C HIS A 151 8.13 -0.77 6.38
N VAL A 152 6.93 -0.25 6.61
CA VAL A 152 5.81 -0.36 5.65
C VAL A 152 6.08 0.47 4.41
N VAL A 153 5.85 -0.13 3.24
CA VAL A 153 5.98 0.51 1.92
C VAL A 153 4.62 1.04 1.47
N GLU A 154 4.58 2.31 1.12
CA GLU A 154 3.35 3.02 0.77
C GLU A 154 2.95 2.91 -0.71
N SER A 155 3.84 2.40 -1.56
CA SER A 155 3.59 2.31 -3.02
C SER A 155 2.46 1.34 -3.38
N PHE A 156 2.15 0.40 -2.49
CA PHE A 156 1.06 -0.54 -2.63
C PHE A 156 0.41 -0.77 -1.26
N MET A 157 -0.88 -0.46 -1.17
CA MET A 157 -1.66 -0.55 0.06
C MET A 157 -3.06 -1.06 -0.27
N ALA A 158 -3.52 -2.11 0.40
CA ALA A 158 -4.87 -2.64 0.22
C ALA A 158 -5.57 -2.75 1.57
N CYS A 159 -6.78 -2.25 1.68
CA CYS A 159 -7.51 -2.26 2.95
C CYS A 159 -9.03 -2.20 2.78
N ASN A 160 -9.73 -2.56 3.85
CA ASN A 160 -11.15 -2.31 3.99
C ASN A 160 -11.44 -0.81 4.14
N LYS A 161 -12.65 -0.39 3.81
CA LYS A 161 -13.15 0.93 4.18
C LYS A 161 -13.08 1.11 5.71
N GLY A 162 -12.56 2.26 6.14
CA GLY A 162 -12.44 2.58 7.56
C GLY A 162 -11.35 1.80 8.30
N CYS A 163 -10.37 1.22 7.60
CA CYS A 163 -9.23 0.52 8.20
C CYS A 163 -8.55 1.37 9.27
N GLU A 164 -8.53 0.86 10.52
CA GLU A 164 -8.04 1.62 11.66
C GLU A 164 -6.53 1.89 11.59
N PHE A 165 -5.75 0.96 11.01
CA PHE A 165 -4.32 1.18 10.78
C PHE A 165 -4.08 2.39 9.89
N ILE A 166 -4.79 2.47 8.74
CA ILE A 166 -4.66 3.58 7.80
C ILE A 166 -5.16 4.89 8.41
N LYS A 167 -6.23 4.82 9.21
CA LYS A 167 -6.77 6.00 9.91
C LYS A 167 -5.76 6.58 10.89
N LYS A 168 -5.14 5.75 11.74
CA LYS A 168 -4.08 6.19 12.66
C LYS A 168 -2.86 6.71 11.90
N TRP A 169 -2.48 6.06 10.82
CA TRP A 169 -1.38 6.51 9.96
C TRP A 169 -1.67 7.87 9.34
N ARG A 170 -2.89 8.09 8.81
CA ARG A 170 -3.34 9.38 8.31
C ARG A 170 -3.28 10.47 9.37
N ASP A 171 -3.85 10.19 10.54
CA ASP A 171 -3.94 11.17 11.63
C ASP A 171 -2.54 11.55 12.11
N GLU A 172 -1.65 10.61 12.23
CA GLU A 172 -0.24 10.86 12.54
C GLU A 172 0.46 11.65 11.43
N PHE A 173 0.23 11.31 10.15
CA PHE A 173 0.84 12.04 9.04
C PHE A 173 0.35 13.49 8.96
N VAL A 174 -0.92 13.73 9.24
CA VAL A 174 -1.50 15.09 9.30
C VAL A 174 -0.94 15.89 10.49
N SER A 175 -0.55 15.24 11.59
CA SER A 175 0.03 15.93 12.76
C SER A 175 1.34 16.67 12.44
N ILE A 176 1.94 16.45 11.25
CA ILE A 176 3.04 17.29 10.74
C ILE A 176 2.70 18.78 10.79
N LEU A 177 1.43 19.14 10.62
CA LEU A 177 0.93 20.53 10.65
C LEU A 177 1.01 21.19 12.03
N GLU A 178 1.19 20.43 13.11
CA GLU A 178 1.39 20.92 14.46
C GLU A 178 2.83 21.43 14.70
N TYR A 179 3.72 21.24 13.73
CA TYR A 179 5.12 21.57 13.80
C TYR A 179 5.48 22.69 12.81
N PRO A 180 6.47 23.54 13.14
CA PRO A 180 6.90 24.63 12.25
C PRO A 180 7.36 24.16 10.87
N ASN A 181 7.89 22.94 10.79
CA ASN A 181 8.30 22.28 9.54
C ASN A 181 8.48 20.77 9.75
N ILE A 182 8.68 20.04 8.64
CA ILE A 182 8.83 18.58 8.66
C ILE A 182 10.06 18.13 9.47
N ALA A 183 11.16 18.87 9.43
CA ALA A 183 12.36 18.52 10.20
C ALA A 183 12.06 18.50 11.69
N LYS A 184 11.30 19.48 12.20
CA LYS A 184 10.90 19.54 13.62
C LYS A 184 9.92 18.42 13.99
N TYR A 185 9.02 18.06 13.09
CA TYR A 185 8.19 16.86 13.26
C TYR A 185 9.07 15.61 13.41
N ILE A 186 10.00 15.38 12.49
CA ILE A 186 10.91 14.22 12.51
C ILE A 186 11.75 14.18 13.78
N GLU A 187 12.38 15.32 14.17
CA GLU A 187 13.12 15.43 15.43
C GLU A 187 12.27 15.02 16.65
N SER A 188 11.01 15.45 16.66
CA SER A 188 10.07 15.07 17.72
C SER A 188 9.84 13.54 17.76
N ARG A 189 9.69 12.88 16.61
CA ARG A 189 9.49 11.42 16.53
C ARG A 189 10.75 10.65 16.92
N ILE A 190 11.92 11.11 16.53
CA ILE A 190 13.21 10.53 16.96
C ILE A 190 13.36 10.61 18.48
N ARG A 191 12.95 11.74 19.11
CA ARG A 191 12.96 11.88 20.58
C ARG A 191 12.01 10.91 21.30
N MET A 192 11.02 10.35 20.61
CA MET A 192 10.16 9.28 21.12
C MET A 192 10.80 7.90 21.03
N ASN A 193 12.12 7.81 20.73
CA ASN A 193 12.87 6.58 20.50
C ASN A 193 12.37 5.72 19.33
N ILE A 194 11.81 6.34 18.30
CA ILE A 194 11.53 5.63 17.05
C ILE A 194 12.87 5.18 16.46
N GLN A 195 13.00 3.88 16.27
CA GLN A 195 14.18 3.28 15.66
C GLN A 195 14.04 3.35 14.14
N LEU A 196 14.94 4.10 13.51
CA LEU A 196 15.05 4.17 12.07
C LEU A 196 16.29 3.41 11.62
N SER A 197 16.22 2.77 10.46
CA SER A 197 17.37 2.15 9.83
C SER A 197 18.42 3.19 9.43
N GLU A 198 19.69 2.82 9.45
CA GLU A 198 20.79 3.63 8.91
C GLU A 198 20.62 3.97 7.42
N HIS A 199 19.78 3.21 6.71
CA HIS A 199 19.44 3.47 5.32
C HIS A 199 18.43 4.62 5.11
N TYR A 200 17.94 5.24 6.18
CA TYR A 200 17.13 6.46 6.09
C TYR A 200 18.02 7.67 5.77
N THR A 201 18.41 7.81 4.51
CA THR A 201 19.29 8.90 4.06
C THR A 201 18.57 10.24 3.92
N ASP A 202 17.25 10.23 3.68
CA ASP A 202 16.40 11.42 3.59
C ASP A 202 15.10 11.23 4.40
N PRO A 203 15.14 11.51 5.71
CA PRO A 203 13.93 11.42 6.56
C PRO A 203 12.80 12.36 6.11
N ILE A 204 13.12 13.51 5.50
CA ILE A 204 12.11 14.50 5.08
C ILE A 204 11.24 13.93 3.95
N SER A 205 11.86 13.28 2.97
CA SER A 205 11.14 12.61 1.88
C SER A 205 10.40 11.36 2.33
N ASN A 206 10.77 10.80 3.49
CA ASN A 206 10.17 9.59 4.06
C ASN A 206 9.24 9.90 5.26
N ALA A 207 8.70 11.11 5.34
CA ALA A 207 7.85 11.52 6.46
C ALA A 207 6.61 10.63 6.65
N ILE A 208 6.03 10.13 5.56
CA ILE A 208 4.89 9.21 5.60
C ILE A 208 5.28 7.88 6.28
N GLN A 209 6.45 7.31 5.97
CA GLN A 209 6.93 6.08 6.60
C GLN A 209 7.27 6.30 8.07
N ILE A 210 7.82 7.48 8.44
CA ILE A 210 8.07 7.85 9.85
C ILE A 210 6.75 7.93 10.62
N ALA A 211 5.69 8.45 10.00
CA ALA A 211 4.35 8.44 10.59
C ALA A 211 3.85 7.01 10.84
N ALA A 212 4.04 6.08 9.89
CA ALA A 212 3.73 4.67 10.11
C ALA A 212 4.55 4.07 11.26
N GLN A 213 5.85 4.37 11.32
CA GLN A 213 6.71 3.89 12.39
C GLN A 213 6.29 4.40 13.77
N LYS A 214 5.79 5.65 13.86
CA LYS A 214 5.24 6.17 15.12
C LYS A 214 4.01 5.36 15.55
N VAL A 215 3.10 5.08 14.64
CA VAL A 215 1.91 4.27 14.92
C VAL A 215 2.29 2.86 15.38
N ILE A 216 3.28 2.25 14.74
CA ILE A 216 3.71 0.88 15.06
C ILE A 216 4.55 0.85 16.34
N GLN A 217 5.57 1.70 16.46
CA GLN A 217 6.56 1.63 17.54
C GLN A 217 6.10 2.32 18.84
N VAL A 218 5.47 3.49 18.74
CA VAL A 218 5.11 4.32 19.90
C VAL A 218 3.68 4.01 20.34
N ASP A 219 2.71 4.04 19.42
CA ASP A 219 1.31 3.75 19.75
C ASP A 219 1.05 2.25 19.92
N ARG A 220 2.03 1.40 19.61
CA ARG A 220 1.95 -0.06 19.75
C ARG A 220 0.73 -0.64 19.05
N TYR A 221 0.47 -0.17 17.81
CA TYR A 221 -0.63 -0.70 17.02
C TYR A 221 -0.47 -2.22 16.81
N PRO A 222 -1.48 -3.04 17.14
CA PRO A 222 -1.38 -4.48 16.97
C PRO A 222 -1.35 -4.85 15.49
N LEU A 223 -0.35 -5.64 15.08
CA LEU A 223 -0.17 -6.05 13.69
C LEU A 223 -0.87 -7.36 13.34
N ASP A 224 -1.71 -7.91 14.23
CA ASP A 224 -2.42 -9.19 14.02
C ASP A 224 -3.40 -9.15 12.84
N SER A 225 -3.95 -7.95 12.54
CA SER A 225 -4.82 -7.71 11.38
C SER A 225 -4.09 -7.08 10.19
N VAL A 226 -2.76 -6.98 10.24
CA VAL A 226 -1.91 -6.37 9.21
C VAL A 226 -1.08 -7.44 8.53
N LEU A 227 -1.35 -7.71 7.25
CA LEU A 227 -0.55 -8.60 6.44
C LEU A 227 0.53 -7.84 5.69
N LEU A 228 1.78 -8.13 5.98
CA LEU A 228 2.93 -7.57 5.27
C LEU A 228 3.78 -8.66 4.65
N LYS A 229 4.15 -8.46 3.38
CA LYS A 229 5.11 -9.31 2.66
C LYS A 229 6.38 -8.50 2.36
N ALA A 230 7.54 -9.15 2.40
CA ALA A 230 8.78 -8.47 2.09
C ALA A 230 8.87 -8.08 0.61
N VAL A 231 9.28 -6.85 0.31
CA VAL A 231 9.49 -6.41 -1.08
C VAL A 231 10.65 -7.15 -1.71
N GLU A 232 11.66 -7.50 -0.93
CA GLU A 232 12.88 -8.20 -1.38
C GLU A 232 12.60 -9.63 -1.86
N ASP A 233 11.54 -10.26 -1.34
CA ASP A 233 11.12 -11.61 -1.72
C ASP A 233 9.99 -11.60 -2.76
N GLY A 234 9.52 -10.42 -3.15
CA GLY A 234 8.38 -10.20 -4.02
C GLY A 234 8.61 -9.09 -5.06
N PRO A 235 7.93 -7.94 -4.91
CA PRO A 235 7.87 -6.92 -5.94
C PRO A 235 9.21 -6.25 -6.30
N MET A 236 10.20 -6.30 -5.41
CA MET A 236 11.54 -5.78 -5.65
C MET A 236 12.61 -6.88 -5.67
N LYS A 237 12.21 -8.15 -5.82
CA LYS A 237 13.17 -9.25 -5.88
C LYS A 237 14.16 -9.09 -7.04
N TYR A 238 13.75 -8.55 -8.18
CA TYR A 238 14.62 -8.25 -9.30
C TYR A 238 15.78 -7.32 -8.93
N LEU A 239 15.55 -6.37 -8.01
CA LEU A 239 16.59 -5.50 -7.44
C LEU A 239 17.46 -6.24 -6.42
N ASN A 240 16.83 -7.02 -5.54
CA ASN A 240 17.50 -7.78 -4.51
C ASN A 240 18.48 -8.79 -5.13
N ASP A 241 18.02 -9.55 -6.13
CA ASP A 241 18.86 -10.52 -6.87
C ASP A 241 20.04 -9.84 -7.60
N ALA A 242 19.83 -8.61 -8.07
CA ALA A 242 20.85 -7.76 -8.68
C ALA A 242 21.73 -7.01 -7.66
N LYS A 243 21.58 -7.30 -6.34
CA LYS A 243 22.26 -6.58 -5.26
C LYS A 243 22.09 -5.06 -5.34
N TRP A 244 20.88 -4.64 -5.70
CA TRP A 244 20.47 -3.24 -5.87
C TRP A 244 21.22 -2.47 -6.98
N ASN A 245 21.87 -3.20 -7.88
CA ASN A 245 22.47 -2.60 -9.08
C ASN A 245 21.40 -2.38 -10.16
N SER A 246 21.09 -1.13 -10.48
CA SER A 246 19.98 -0.75 -11.38
C SER A 246 20.12 -1.35 -12.77
N GLU A 247 21.32 -1.30 -13.36
CA GLU A 247 21.54 -1.81 -14.72
C GLU A 247 21.28 -3.31 -14.82
N LYS A 248 21.85 -4.09 -13.91
CA LYS A 248 21.64 -5.54 -13.84
C LYS A 248 20.17 -5.89 -13.53
N ALA A 249 19.55 -5.13 -12.64
CA ALA A 249 18.15 -5.31 -12.30
C ALA A 249 17.24 -5.11 -13.53
N LEU A 250 17.45 -4.04 -14.29
CA LEU A 250 16.70 -3.78 -15.51
C LEU A 250 16.98 -4.79 -16.62
N GLN A 251 18.21 -5.25 -16.78
CA GLN A 251 18.53 -6.36 -17.69
C GLN A 251 17.76 -7.61 -17.33
N THR A 252 17.73 -7.97 -16.04
CA THR A 252 16.97 -9.14 -15.55
C THR A 252 15.47 -8.94 -15.77
N LEU A 253 14.94 -7.76 -15.49
CA LEU A 253 13.54 -7.44 -15.65
C LEU A 253 13.10 -7.54 -17.13
N CYS A 254 13.93 -7.03 -18.07
CA CYS A 254 13.63 -7.04 -19.50
C CYS A 254 13.92 -8.39 -20.19
N SER A 255 14.80 -9.22 -19.64
CA SER A 255 15.21 -10.49 -20.27
C SER A 255 14.38 -11.70 -19.83
N ASN A 256 13.63 -11.60 -18.74
CA ASN A 256 13.03 -12.75 -18.09
C ASN A 256 11.55 -12.93 -18.48
N THR A 257 11.32 -13.76 -19.48
CA THR A 257 9.99 -14.12 -19.99
C THR A 257 9.15 -14.98 -19.05
N LYS A 258 9.67 -15.38 -17.88
CA LYS A 258 8.96 -16.26 -16.91
C LYS A 258 9.02 -15.69 -15.49
N ASN A 259 8.85 -14.40 -15.35
CA ASN A 259 8.87 -13.78 -14.03
C ASN A 259 7.61 -14.20 -13.27
N LYS A 260 7.79 -14.99 -12.21
CA LYS A 260 6.73 -15.58 -11.40
C LYS A 260 6.15 -14.63 -10.35
N TYR A 261 6.65 -13.39 -10.29
CA TYR A 261 6.18 -12.44 -9.28
C TYR A 261 4.90 -11.76 -9.74
N PRO A 262 3.88 -11.70 -8.88
CA PRO A 262 2.58 -11.17 -9.26
C PRO A 262 2.57 -9.64 -9.45
N ILE A 263 3.53 -8.94 -8.87
CA ILE A 263 3.65 -7.48 -8.96
C ILE A 263 5.12 -7.06 -8.95
N PHE A 264 5.45 -6.00 -9.69
CA PHE A 264 6.71 -5.28 -9.63
C PHE A 264 6.48 -3.86 -9.15
N ILE A 265 7.33 -3.39 -8.24
CA ILE A 265 7.41 -1.99 -7.82
C ILE A 265 8.74 -1.46 -8.37
N LEU A 266 8.65 -0.55 -9.34
CA LEU A 266 9.80 0.09 -9.94
C LEU A 266 10.23 1.28 -9.07
N ARG A 267 11.55 1.53 -8.99
CA ARG A 267 12.05 2.78 -8.44
C ARG A 267 11.94 3.89 -9.46
N GLU A 268 12.07 5.12 -9.02
CA GLU A 268 12.04 6.29 -9.90
C GLU A 268 13.17 6.24 -10.94
N GLU A 269 14.39 5.84 -10.52
CA GLU A 269 15.53 5.68 -11.42
C GLU A 269 15.25 4.63 -12.51
N ASP A 270 14.63 3.51 -12.14
CA ASP A 270 14.27 2.43 -13.06
C ASP A 270 13.24 2.92 -14.10
N CYS A 271 12.23 3.67 -13.65
CA CYS A 271 11.25 4.30 -14.55
C CYS A 271 11.91 5.29 -15.52
N ASN A 272 12.84 6.12 -15.02
CA ASN A 272 13.55 7.09 -15.83
C ASN A 272 14.41 6.41 -16.90
N GLU A 273 15.12 5.35 -16.57
CA GLU A 273 15.89 4.57 -17.54
C GLU A 273 15.01 3.87 -18.58
N LEU A 274 13.90 3.26 -18.14
CA LEU A 274 12.95 2.62 -19.07
C LEU A 274 12.31 3.64 -20.02
N ASN A 275 11.95 4.82 -19.54
CA ASN A 275 11.38 5.89 -20.38
C ASN A 275 12.34 6.43 -21.45
N LYS A 276 13.67 6.36 -21.22
CA LYS A 276 14.70 6.77 -22.20
C LYS A 276 14.90 5.77 -23.32
N ARG A 277 14.53 4.51 -23.12
CA ARG A 277 14.69 3.46 -24.13
C ARG A 277 13.67 3.67 -25.26
N ILE A 278 14.14 4.16 -26.40
CA ILE A 278 13.32 4.56 -27.56
C ILE A 278 12.64 3.34 -28.16
N ASP A 279 13.29 2.18 -28.17
CA ASP A 279 12.81 0.92 -28.76
C ASP A 279 12.01 0.03 -27.78
N PHE A 280 11.70 0.56 -26.61
CA PHE A 280 10.90 -0.15 -25.63
C PHE A 280 9.44 -0.17 -26.12
N ASP A 281 9.12 -1.13 -26.96
CA ASP A 281 7.74 -1.46 -27.31
C ASP A 281 7.11 -2.21 -26.15
N LEU A 282 6.51 -1.42 -25.28
CA LEU A 282 5.85 -1.84 -24.08
C LEU A 282 4.75 -2.90 -24.34
N SER A 283 4.13 -2.84 -25.53
CA SER A 283 3.11 -3.80 -25.93
C SER A 283 3.68 -5.20 -26.17
N ASN A 284 4.90 -5.29 -26.71
CA ASN A 284 5.54 -6.56 -27.00
C ASN A 284 6.30 -7.17 -25.84
N GLU A 285 6.94 -6.34 -24.99
CA GLU A 285 7.75 -6.88 -23.89
C GLU A 285 6.93 -7.23 -22.66
N ILE A 286 5.86 -6.49 -22.38
CA ILE A 286 4.95 -6.84 -21.29
C ILE A 286 3.95 -7.89 -21.66
N CYS A 287 3.52 -7.98 -22.92
CA CYS A 287 2.80 -9.16 -23.36
C CYS A 287 3.59 -10.44 -23.09
N LYS A 288 4.91 -10.43 -23.22
CA LYS A 288 5.79 -11.55 -22.83
C LYS A 288 5.87 -11.81 -21.33
N TRP A 289 5.56 -10.82 -20.48
CA TRP A 289 5.55 -10.99 -19.03
C TRP A 289 4.21 -11.43 -18.48
N ILE A 290 3.14 -11.13 -19.22
CA ILE A 290 1.75 -11.36 -18.80
C ILE A 290 1.14 -12.61 -19.48
N GLU A 291 1.78 -13.17 -20.52
CA GLU A 291 1.49 -14.50 -21.07
C GLU A 291 2.14 -15.62 -20.22
#